data_22b29e8ec6b5abda6ef464cd012ff1b9
#
_entry.id   22b29e8ec6b5abda6ef464cd012ff1b9
#
_cell.length_a   1.000
_cell.length_b   1.000
_cell.length_c   1.000
_cell.angle_alpha   90.00
_cell.angle_beta   90.00
_cell.angle_gamma   90.00
#
_symmetry.space_group_name_H-M   'P 1'
#
loop_
_entity.id
_entity.type
_entity.pdbx_description
1 polymer ?
#
loop_
_entity_poly.entity_id
_entity_poly.type
_entity_poly.pdbx_seq_one_letter_code
_entity_poly.pdbx_strand_id
1 'polypeptide(L)'
;MTMSEQEIKAMGLPRYTGIPTFMRTPYRESAAGLDIALVGVPYDGGVTNRPGARHGPREVRNQSSLMRTINQATGVCPYELCMIGDVGDAVVERPFQLEGAHQEIEDYYKKLATTGAVPLSVGGDHSISLPILRELARERPVGLIQIDAHCDTGDDYLGSRFHHGAPFSRAVDEGLLDPKRCVQIGIRGGINSRDQWAFSYEHGMRVIQIHEAHEMGLDAVIAEARRVIGDGPTYFTFDIDGIDPAYAPGTGTPEIGGFTALEAQLLVRGMSGANLIGADVVEVSPPFDPSGITALTGATIMFEILCVLAEAVAARKS
;
A
#
# COMPACT_ATOMS: atom_id res chain seq x y z
N MET A 1 -7.11 -2.95 -23.09
CA MET A 1 -5.88 -3.09 -23.91
C MET A 1 -4.76 -3.50 -22.96
N THR A 2 -3.74 -4.17 -23.44
CA THR A 2 -2.57 -4.60 -22.66
C THR A 2 -1.32 -3.91 -23.21
N MET A 3 -0.22 -3.94 -22.48
CA MET A 3 1.04 -3.40 -22.97
C MET A 3 1.52 -4.16 -24.21
N SER A 4 2.12 -3.44 -25.17
CA SER A 4 2.69 -4.06 -26.36
C SER A 4 3.94 -4.87 -26.03
N GLU A 5 4.25 -5.90 -26.81
CA GLU A 5 5.49 -6.68 -26.68
C GLU A 5 6.74 -5.77 -26.71
N GLN A 6 6.70 -4.70 -27.52
CA GLN A 6 7.80 -3.75 -27.61
C GLN A 6 8.01 -2.98 -26.30
N GLU A 7 6.94 -2.55 -25.62
CA GLU A 7 7.02 -1.88 -24.32
C GLU A 7 7.54 -2.83 -23.24
N ILE A 8 7.02 -4.06 -23.17
CA ILE A 8 7.50 -5.08 -22.24
C ILE A 8 8.97 -5.41 -22.49
N LYS A 9 9.37 -5.52 -23.76
CA LYS A 9 10.77 -5.76 -24.13
C LYS A 9 11.68 -4.58 -23.74
N ALA A 10 11.19 -3.35 -23.84
CA ALA A 10 11.95 -2.16 -23.40
C ALA A 10 12.25 -2.16 -21.91
N MET A 11 11.37 -2.75 -21.08
CA MET A 11 11.62 -2.95 -19.66
C MET A 11 12.78 -3.95 -19.38
N GLY A 12 13.21 -4.74 -20.39
CA GLY A 12 14.34 -5.65 -20.32
C GLY A 12 15.72 -5.00 -20.59
N LEU A 13 15.79 -3.69 -20.90
CA LEU A 13 17.05 -2.96 -21.10
C LEU A 13 17.93 -3.00 -19.83
N PRO A 14 19.24 -2.66 -19.95
CA PRO A 14 20.14 -2.65 -18.80
C PRO A 14 19.58 -1.82 -17.63
N ARG A 15 19.50 -2.41 -16.43
CA ARG A 15 18.78 -1.87 -15.27
C ARG A 15 19.38 -0.60 -14.69
N TYR A 16 20.63 -0.29 -15.04
CA TYR A 16 21.36 0.91 -14.62
C TYR A 16 21.21 2.07 -15.59
N THR A 17 20.33 1.96 -16.59
CA THR A 17 20.14 2.98 -17.62
C THR A 17 18.74 3.60 -17.55
N GLY A 18 18.64 4.85 -18.02
CA GLY A 18 17.38 5.57 -18.14
C GLY A 18 16.94 6.30 -16.87
N ILE A 19 15.77 6.92 -16.94
CA ILE A 19 15.13 7.58 -15.79
C ILE A 19 14.43 6.51 -14.96
N PRO A 20 14.67 6.44 -13.63
CA PRO A 20 14.00 5.46 -12.77
C PRO A 20 12.48 5.68 -12.74
N THR A 21 11.74 4.65 -13.13
CA THR A 21 10.30 4.53 -12.94
C THR A 21 10.01 3.27 -12.14
N PHE A 22 8.81 3.15 -11.54
CA PHE A 22 8.43 1.93 -10.84
C PHE A 22 8.51 0.72 -11.79
N MET A 23 9.38 -0.25 -11.45
CA MET A 23 9.60 -1.49 -12.19
C MET A 23 9.98 -1.27 -13.66
N ARG A 24 10.54 -0.09 -13.98
CA ARG A 24 10.89 0.35 -15.36
C ARG A 24 9.68 0.39 -16.30
N THR A 25 8.46 0.55 -15.75
CA THR A 25 7.27 0.78 -16.56
C THR A 25 7.39 2.12 -17.32
N PRO A 26 6.78 2.27 -18.48
CA PRO A 26 6.78 3.55 -19.18
C PRO A 26 6.21 4.67 -18.30
N TYR A 27 6.93 5.80 -18.26
CA TYR A 27 6.39 7.03 -17.69
C TYR A 27 5.26 7.55 -18.58
N ARG A 28 4.19 8.02 -17.95
CA ARG A 28 3.02 8.62 -18.59
C ARG A 28 2.67 9.94 -17.90
N GLU A 29 2.50 11.01 -18.66
CA GLU A 29 2.07 12.31 -18.10
C GLU A 29 0.64 12.28 -17.58
N SER A 30 -0.16 11.29 -17.97
CA SER A 30 -1.54 11.11 -17.58
C SER A 30 -1.87 9.63 -17.44
N ALA A 31 -2.79 9.32 -16.53
CA ALA A 31 -3.35 7.98 -16.39
C ALA A 31 -4.41 7.62 -17.45
N ALA A 32 -4.71 8.53 -18.39
CA ALA A 32 -5.68 8.25 -19.44
C ALA A 32 -5.29 7.04 -20.29
N GLY A 33 -6.17 6.05 -20.39
CA GLY A 33 -5.95 4.81 -21.12
C GLY A 33 -5.13 3.76 -20.36
N LEU A 34 -4.71 4.05 -19.14
CA LEU A 34 -4.16 3.04 -18.25
C LEU A 34 -5.27 2.26 -17.55
N ASP A 35 -4.97 1.02 -17.22
CA ASP A 35 -5.77 0.19 -16.34
C ASP A 35 -5.32 0.32 -14.89
N ILE A 36 -3.98 0.40 -14.72
CA ILE A 36 -3.35 0.60 -13.41
C ILE A 36 -2.35 1.74 -13.53
N ALA A 37 -2.48 2.73 -12.64
CA ALA A 37 -1.55 3.84 -12.49
C ALA A 37 -0.64 3.62 -11.30
N LEU A 38 0.68 3.61 -11.50
CA LEU A 38 1.67 3.56 -10.44
C LEU A 38 1.96 5.00 -10.01
N VAL A 39 1.75 5.31 -8.73
CA VAL A 39 1.79 6.70 -8.21
C VAL A 39 2.75 6.79 -7.04
N GLY A 40 3.63 7.78 -7.01
CA GLY A 40 4.35 8.16 -5.79
C GLY A 40 3.57 9.19 -4.97
N VAL A 41 3.60 9.07 -3.64
CA VAL A 41 3.00 10.06 -2.73
C VAL A 41 4.05 10.50 -1.70
N PRO A 42 4.97 11.40 -2.07
CA PRO A 42 6.14 11.78 -1.27
C PRO A 42 5.77 12.74 -0.13
N TYR A 43 4.99 12.27 0.85
CA TYR A 43 4.56 13.05 2.00
C TYR A 43 4.78 12.29 3.31
N ASP A 44 5.28 12.96 4.35
CA ASP A 44 5.47 12.40 5.69
C ASP A 44 5.24 13.42 6.81
N GLY A 45 4.33 14.36 6.58
CA GLY A 45 3.95 15.36 7.57
C GLY A 45 3.06 14.81 8.71
N GLY A 46 2.53 13.59 8.57
CA GLY A 46 1.75 12.90 9.59
C GLY A 46 2.57 12.05 10.56
N VAL A 47 3.88 11.96 10.37
CA VAL A 47 4.80 11.13 11.19
C VAL A 47 4.89 11.64 12.62
N THR A 48 4.82 10.72 13.58
CA THR A 48 4.88 11.05 15.02
C THR A 48 6.28 11.00 15.61
N ASN A 49 7.26 10.37 14.94
CA ASN A 49 8.62 10.20 15.49
C ASN A 49 9.73 10.38 14.43
N ARG A 50 9.93 9.43 13.54
CA ARG A 50 11.10 9.34 12.63
C ARG A 50 10.72 9.71 11.21
N PRO A 51 10.85 11.00 10.77
CA PRO A 51 10.52 11.40 9.41
C PRO A 51 11.52 10.84 8.38
N GLY A 52 11.09 10.73 7.14
CA GLY A 52 11.93 10.27 6.03
C GLY A 52 11.15 9.47 4.98
N ALA A 53 9.92 9.06 5.28
CA ALA A 53 9.09 8.29 4.36
C ALA A 53 8.75 9.07 3.07
N ARG A 54 8.80 10.42 3.07
CA ARG A 54 8.67 11.24 1.84
C ARG A 54 9.70 10.89 0.76
N HIS A 55 10.81 10.26 1.12
CA HIS A 55 11.83 9.80 0.18
C HIS A 55 11.56 8.38 -0.33
N GLY A 56 10.60 7.67 0.26
CA GLY A 56 10.22 6.29 -0.06
C GLY A 56 9.90 6.08 -1.54
N PRO A 57 9.00 6.87 -2.16
CA PRO A 57 8.63 6.68 -3.57
C PRO A 57 9.83 6.70 -4.52
N ARG A 58 10.76 7.65 -4.31
CA ARG A 58 11.97 7.76 -5.13
C ARG A 58 12.87 6.55 -4.99
N GLU A 59 13.12 6.10 -3.75
CA GLU A 59 14.02 4.98 -3.51
C GLU A 59 13.39 3.64 -3.94
N VAL A 60 12.09 3.47 -3.76
CA VAL A 60 11.39 2.30 -4.30
C VAL A 60 11.46 2.27 -5.83
N ARG A 61 11.38 3.41 -6.54
CA ARG A 61 11.65 3.46 -8.00
C ARG A 61 13.05 2.96 -8.33
N ASN A 62 14.07 3.43 -7.60
CA ASN A 62 15.46 3.00 -7.80
C ASN A 62 15.60 1.49 -7.62
N GLN A 63 15.14 0.95 -6.50
CA GLN A 63 15.27 -0.48 -6.17
C GLN A 63 14.39 -1.36 -7.05
N SER A 64 13.22 -0.87 -7.49
CA SER A 64 12.32 -1.60 -8.37
C SER A 64 12.89 -1.85 -9.78
N SER A 65 14.00 -1.20 -10.14
CA SER A 65 14.75 -1.52 -11.35
C SER A 65 15.22 -2.98 -11.40
N LEU A 66 15.33 -3.63 -10.24
CA LEU A 66 15.68 -5.06 -10.11
C LEU A 66 14.50 -5.99 -10.43
N MET A 67 13.27 -5.51 -10.41
CA MET A 67 12.08 -6.34 -10.69
C MET A 67 12.07 -6.85 -12.14
N ARG A 68 11.45 -7.98 -12.34
CA ARG A 68 11.23 -8.60 -13.66
C ARG A 68 9.76 -8.52 -14.01
N THR A 69 9.42 -8.88 -15.24
CA THR A 69 8.07 -8.72 -15.75
C THR A 69 7.13 -9.87 -15.35
N ILE A 70 7.67 -11.02 -14.97
CA ILE A 70 6.90 -12.22 -14.62
C ILE A 70 7.20 -12.60 -13.18
N ASN A 71 6.16 -12.79 -12.38
CA ASN A 71 6.28 -13.36 -11.04
C ASN A 71 6.59 -14.86 -11.16
N GLN A 72 7.78 -15.27 -10.74
CA GLN A 72 8.23 -16.65 -10.92
C GLN A 72 7.38 -17.66 -10.12
N ALA A 73 6.84 -17.25 -8.98
CA ALA A 73 6.09 -18.17 -8.11
C ALA A 73 4.67 -18.43 -8.62
N THR A 74 4.02 -17.40 -9.23
CA THR A 74 2.63 -17.49 -9.69
C THR A 74 2.52 -17.63 -11.21
N GLY A 75 3.58 -17.29 -11.97
CA GLY A 75 3.56 -17.20 -13.42
C GLY A 75 2.86 -15.94 -13.96
N VAL A 76 2.35 -15.07 -13.11
CA VAL A 76 1.61 -13.86 -13.52
C VAL A 76 2.57 -12.84 -14.14
N CYS A 77 2.22 -12.35 -15.34
CA CYS A 77 2.78 -11.17 -15.97
C CYS A 77 1.72 -10.06 -15.94
N PRO A 78 1.76 -9.08 -15.02
CA PRO A 78 0.73 -8.06 -14.92
C PRO A 78 0.61 -7.21 -16.19
N TYR A 79 1.69 -7.05 -16.94
CA TYR A 79 1.76 -6.25 -18.17
C TYR A 79 1.05 -6.92 -19.37
N GLU A 80 0.86 -8.24 -19.32
CA GLU A 80 0.03 -8.97 -20.28
C GLU A 80 -1.46 -8.90 -19.95
N LEU A 81 -1.81 -8.57 -18.72
CA LEU A 81 -3.18 -8.44 -18.23
C LEU A 81 -3.72 -7.01 -18.36
N CYS A 82 -2.87 -6.02 -18.10
CA CYS A 82 -3.27 -4.62 -17.94
C CYS A 82 -2.32 -3.65 -18.65
N MET A 83 -2.87 -2.49 -19.06
CA MET A 83 -2.08 -1.33 -19.45
C MET A 83 -1.63 -0.62 -18.18
N ILE A 84 -0.31 -0.63 -17.92
CA ILE A 84 0.30 -0.13 -16.67
C ILE A 84 1.30 0.98 -17.00
N GLY A 85 1.33 2.03 -16.20
CA GLY A 85 2.31 3.11 -16.34
C GLY A 85 2.63 3.80 -15.02
N ASP A 86 3.86 4.32 -14.90
CA ASP A 86 4.24 5.24 -13.81
C ASP A 86 3.78 6.65 -14.20
N VAL A 87 2.92 7.26 -13.40
CA VAL A 87 2.38 8.59 -13.66
C VAL A 87 3.04 9.70 -12.81
N GLY A 88 4.20 9.38 -12.23
CA GLY A 88 4.94 10.31 -11.39
C GLY A 88 4.38 10.38 -9.96
N ASP A 89 4.42 11.57 -9.39
CA ASP A 89 4.09 11.81 -7.99
C ASP A 89 2.86 12.70 -7.82
N ALA A 90 2.06 12.41 -6.80
CA ALA A 90 1.10 13.37 -6.26
C ALA A 90 1.89 14.48 -5.55
N VAL A 91 1.99 15.63 -6.19
CA VAL A 91 2.76 16.77 -5.67
C VAL A 91 2.00 17.45 -4.56
N VAL A 92 2.64 17.64 -3.41
CA VAL A 92 2.12 18.37 -2.25
C VAL A 92 2.83 19.73 -2.19
N GLU A 93 2.11 20.80 -2.43
CA GLU A 93 2.64 22.18 -2.43
C GLU A 93 2.63 22.81 -1.02
N ARG A 94 1.76 22.29 -0.11
CA ARG A 94 1.62 22.76 1.27
C ARG A 94 2.11 21.71 2.30
N PRO A 95 3.36 21.24 2.24
CA PRO A 95 3.83 20.10 3.04
C PRO A 95 3.86 20.35 4.56
N PHE A 96 3.76 21.60 4.99
CA PHE A 96 3.75 21.99 6.43
C PHE A 96 2.34 22.16 7.00
N GLN A 97 1.31 21.85 6.23
CA GLN A 97 -0.09 21.90 6.64
C GLN A 97 -0.73 20.54 6.37
N LEU A 98 -0.84 19.70 7.40
CA LEU A 98 -1.25 18.31 7.28
C LEU A 98 -2.59 18.15 6.53
N GLU A 99 -3.64 18.87 6.98
CA GLU A 99 -4.96 18.82 6.33
C GLU A 99 -4.93 19.40 4.90
N GLY A 100 -4.11 20.45 4.70
CA GLY A 100 -3.89 21.02 3.37
C GLY A 100 -3.19 20.06 2.42
N ALA A 101 -2.20 19.30 2.93
CA ALA A 101 -1.51 18.27 2.16
C ALA A 101 -2.46 17.10 1.82
N HIS A 102 -3.27 16.66 2.78
CA HIS A 102 -4.29 15.63 2.53
C HIS A 102 -5.29 16.08 1.46
N GLN A 103 -5.73 17.35 1.50
CA GLN A 103 -6.63 17.87 0.47
C GLN A 103 -5.97 17.86 -0.93
N GLU A 104 -4.68 18.20 -1.03
CA GLU A 104 -3.96 18.17 -2.31
C GLU A 104 -3.79 16.75 -2.84
N ILE A 105 -3.53 15.76 -1.95
CA ILE A 105 -3.49 14.35 -2.31
C ILE A 105 -4.87 13.88 -2.78
N GLU A 106 -5.94 14.20 -2.05
CA GLU A 106 -7.32 13.90 -2.44
C GLU A 106 -7.66 14.49 -3.81
N ASP A 107 -7.34 15.76 -4.06
CA ASP A 107 -7.55 16.43 -5.35
C ASP A 107 -6.79 15.75 -6.50
N TYR A 108 -5.60 15.23 -6.23
CA TYR A 108 -4.86 14.42 -7.20
C TYR A 108 -5.61 13.13 -7.55
N TYR A 109 -6.03 12.36 -6.54
CA TYR A 109 -6.75 11.09 -6.76
C TYR A 109 -8.13 11.31 -7.38
N LYS A 110 -8.79 12.41 -7.09
CA LYS A 110 -10.03 12.83 -7.76
C LYS A 110 -9.83 13.04 -9.27
N LYS A 111 -8.73 13.66 -9.67
CA LYS A 111 -8.36 13.78 -11.09
C LYS A 111 -8.01 12.42 -11.70
N LEU A 112 -7.25 11.61 -11.00
CA LEU A 112 -6.87 10.27 -11.44
C LEU A 112 -8.10 9.39 -11.67
N ALA A 113 -9.08 9.41 -10.75
CA ALA A 113 -10.30 8.63 -10.85
C ALA A 113 -11.12 8.93 -12.11
N THR A 114 -11.05 10.16 -12.65
CA THR A 114 -11.72 10.51 -13.92
C THR A 114 -11.20 9.72 -15.11
N THR A 115 -10.03 9.10 -15.01
CA THR A 115 -9.42 8.29 -16.08
C THR A 115 -9.88 6.85 -16.07
N GLY A 116 -10.46 6.38 -14.95
CA GLY A 116 -10.84 4.98 -14.72
C GLY A 116 -9.68 4.07 -14.34
N ALA A 117 -8.44 4.59 -14.23
CA ALA A 117 -7.28 3.81 -13.82
C ALA A 117 -7.33 3.49 -12.32
N VAL A 118 -6.97 2.26 -11.97
CA VAL A 118 -6.86 1.80 -10.57
C VAL A 118 -5.47 2.19 -10.03
N PRO A 119 -5.37 2.88 -8.89
CA PRO A 119 -4.07 3.27 -8.34
C PRO A 119 -3.38 2.11 -7.61
N LEU A 120 -2.06 2.00 -7.82
CA LEU A 120 -1.12 1.34 -6.92
C LEU A 120 -0.10 2.41 -6.49
N SER A 121 -0.15 2.78 -5.23
CA SER A 121 0.60 3.91 -4.71
C SER A 121 1.83 3.47 -3.91
N VAL A 122 2.86 4.29 -3.90
CA VAL A 122 3.96 4.17 -2.94
C VAL A 122 3.99 5.45 -2.10
N GLY A 123 3.70 5.33 -0.82
CA GLY A 123 3.76 6.42 0.11
C GLY A 123 5.19 6.76 0.53
N GLY A 124 5.28 7.73 1.19
CA GLY A 124 5.11 8.50 2.34
C GLY A 124 4.66 7.73 3.59
N ASP A 125 4.25 8.51 4.54
CA ASP A 125 3.70 7.96 5.77
C ASP A 125 2.27 7.40 5.55
N HIS A 126 1.76 6.60 6.51
CA HIS A 126 0.48 5.91 6.37
C HIS A 126 -0.73 6.86 6.34
N SER A 127 -0.57 8.13 6.74
CA SER A 127 -1.67 9.11 6.71
C SER A 127 -2.20 9.37 5.30
N ILE A 128 -1.39 9.08 4.25
CA ILE A 128 -1.76 9.27 2.85
C ILE A 128 -2.91 8.35 2.40
N SER A 129 -3.14 7.24 3.09
CA SER A 129 -4.19 6.29 2.73
C SER A 129 -5.59 6.87 2.94
N LEU A 130 -5.76 7.80 3.91
CA LEU A 130 -7.05 8.46 4.12
C LEU A 130 -7.51 9.30 2.92
N PRO A 131 -6.73 10.27 2.39
CA PRO A 131 -7.14 11.04 1.21
C PRO A 131 -7.30 10.18 -0.05
N ILE A 132 -6.59 9.07 -0.18
CA ILE A 132 -6.80 8.10 -1.27
C ILE A 132 -8.17 7.43 -1.11
N LEU A 133 -8.50 6.95 0.09
CA LEU A 133 -9.78 6.30 0.39
C LEU A 133 -10.96 7.25 0.21
N ARG A 134 -10.84 8.55 0.51
CA ARG A 134 -11.91 9.54 0.28
C ARG A 134 -12.38 9.55 -1.17
N GLU A 135 -11.48 9.31 -2.12
CA GLU A 135 -11.88 9.20 -3.52
C GLU A 135 -12.33 7.79 -3.89
N LEU A 136 -11.57 6.75 -3.53
CA LEU A 136 -11.88 5.38 -3.95
C LEU A 136 -13.16 4.82 -3.30
N ALA A 137 -13.50 5.27 -2.10
CA ALA A 137 -14.69 4.87 -1.36
C ALA A 137 -15.83 5.90 -1.41
N ARG A 138 -15.73 6.93 -2.24
CA ARG A 138 -16.67 8.04 -2.30
C ARG A 138 -18.13 7.62 -2.49
N GLU A 139 -18.38 6.57 -3.26
CA GLU A 139 -19.74 6.15 -3.59
C GLU A 139 -20.33 5.17 -2.57
N ARG A 140 -19.49 4.40 -1.90
CA ARG A 140 -19.89 3.40 -0.90
C ARG A 140 -18.71 2.96 -0.05
N PRO A 141 -18.95 2.52 1.21
CA PRO A 141 -17.92 1.94 2.04
C PRO A 141 -17.27 0.72 1.39
N VAL A 142 -15.95 0.57 1.58
CA VAL A 142 -15.17 -0.54 1.04
C VAL A 142 -14.58 -1.39 2.17
N GLY A 143 -14.10 -2.58 1.85
CA GLY A 143 -13.32 -3.41 2.77
C GLY A 143 -11.86 -2.94 2.81
N LEU A 144 -11.12 -3.42 3.83
CA LEU A 144 -9.70 -3.15 4.02
C LEU A 144 -8.93 -4.44 4.30
N ILE A 145 -7.82 -4.62 3.61
CA ILE A 145 -6.75 -5.52 4.02
C ILE A 145 -5.58 -4.64 4.43
N GLN A 146 -5.18 -4.70 5.70
CA GLN A 146 -4.01 -4.00 6.23
C GLN A 146 -3.00 -5.03 6.73
N ILE A 147 -1.76 -4.95 6.22
CA ILE A 147 -0.62 -5.68 6.77
C ILE A 147 0.29 -4.63 7.41
N ASP A 148 0.51 -4.75 8.72
CA ASP A 148 1.06 -3.66 9.53
C ASP A 148 1.47 -4.18 10.93
N ALA A 149 2.39 -3.50 11.60
CA ALA A 149 2.62 -3.71 13.02
C ALA A 149 1.56 -3.03 13.91
N HIS A 150 0.87 -2.02 13.38
CA HIS A 150 -0.06 -1.14 14.10
C HIS A 150 -1.47 -1.23 13.51
N CYS A 151 -2.49 -0.89 14.31
CA CYS A 151 -3.87 -0.82 13.80
C CYS A 151 -4.15 0.48 13.03
N ASP A 152 -3.40 1.54 13.31
CA ASP A 152 -3.58 2.87 12.74
C ASP A 152 -5.02 3.41 12.84
N THR A 153 -5.61 3.08 13.99
CA THR A 153 -6.95 3.50 14.40
C THR A 153 -6.91 4.41 15.64
N GLY A 154 -5.80 5.14 15.80
CA GLY A 154 -5.64 6.15 16.84
C GLY A 154 -6.65 7.29 16.76
N ASP A 155 -6.70 8.08 17.83
CA ASP A 155 -7.49 9.31 17.87
C ASP A 155 -6.57 10.54 17.82
N ASP A 156 -6.83 11.58 18.60
CA ASP A 156 -5.98 12.77 18.66
C ASP A 156 -4.58 12.45 19.21
N TYR A 157 -3.55 12.92 18.52
CA TYR A 157 -2.18 12.91 19.00
C TYR A 157 -1.58 14.30 18.86
N LEU A 158 -1.25 14.93 19.98
CA LEU A 158 -0.67 16.27 20.05
C LEU A 158 -1.48 17.34 19.29
N GLY A 159 -2.80 17.22 19.28
CA GLY A 159 -3.72 18.17 18.66
C GLY A 159 -4.03 17.89 17.18
N SER A 160 -3.60 16.75 16.64
CA SER A 160 -3.98 16.31 15.30
C SER A 160 -4.65 14.94 15.31
N ARG A 161 -5.74 14.81 14.55
CA ARG A 161 -6.45 13.56 14.31
C ARG A 161 -6.07 12.90 12.98
N PHE A 162 -5.16 13.49 12.22
CA PHE A 162 -4.80 13.07 10.86
C PHE A 162 -3.36 12.57 10.73
N HIS A 163 -2.72 12.22 11.88
CA HIS A 163 -1.38 11.62 11.89
C HIS A 163 -1.39 10.19 11.31
N HIS A 164 -0.19 9.65 11.01
CA HIS A 164 -0.04 8.35 10.35
C HIS A 164 -0.63 7.16 11.12
N GLY A 165 -0.75 7.25 12.45
CA GLY A 165 -1.40 6.22 13.29
C GLY A 165 -2.92 6.34 13.39
N ALA A 166 -3.62 7.12 12.53
CA ALA A 166 -5.05 7.36 12.65
C ALA A 166 -5.87 7.29 11.33
N PRO A 167 -5.31 6.95 10.16
CA PRO A 167 -6.06 7.03 8.90
C PRO A 167 -7.31 6.16 8.89
N PHE A 168 -7.29 4.98 9.52
CA PHE A 168 -8.40 4.04 9.41
C PHE A 168 -9.52 4.31 10.39
N SER A 169 -9.25 4.89 11.56
CA SER A 169 -10.33 5.40 12.41
C SER A 169 -11.07 6.56 11.71
N ARG A 170 -10.32 7.46 11.07
CA ARG A 170 -10.94 8.56 10.28
C ARG A 170 -11.72 8.01 9.09
N ALA A 171 -11.19 7.02 8.39
CA ALA A 171 -11.89 6.42 7.25
C ALA A 171 -13.20 5.73 7.67
N VAL A 172 -13.27 5.14 8.86
CA VAL A 172 -14.53 4.61 9.42
C VAL A 172 -15.46 5.74 9.84
N ASP A 173 -14.97 6.76 10.55
CA ASP A 173 -15.77 7.92 10.98
C ASP A 173 -16.40 8.64 9.78
N GLU A 174 -15.68 8.73 8.66
CA GLU A 174 -16.14 9.34 7.41
C GLU A 174 -17.03 8.41 6.57
N GLY A 175 -17.25 7.16 7.00
CA GLY A 175 -18.06 6.16 6.29
C GLY A 175 -17.42 5.61 5.02
N LEU A 176 -16.11 5.68 4.90
CA LEU A 176 -15.35 5.19 3.75
C LEU A 176 -15.04 3.68 3.86
N LEU A 177 -14.88 3.18 5.08
CA LEU A 177 -14.66 1.76 5.35
C LEU A 177 -15.88 1.13 6.02
N ASP A 178 -16.18 -0.11 5.61
CA ASP A 178 -17.05 -1.00 6.38
C ASP A 178 -16.17 -1.77 7.39
N PRO A 179 -16.21 -1.43 8.68
CA PRO A 179 -15.30 -2.02 9.65
C PRO A 179 -15.47 -3.55 9.79
N LYS A 180 -16.65 -4.09 9.48
CA LYS A 180 -16.88 -5.54 9.49
C LYS A 180 -16.23 -6.27 8.30
N ARG A 181 -15.76 -5.52 7.33
CA ARG A 181 -15.01 -5.99 6.17
C ARG A 181 -13.55 -5.52 6.20
N CYS A 182 -13.05 -5.12 7.38
CA CYS A 182 -11.66 -4.72 7.60
C CYS A 182 -10.91 -5.80 8.37
N VAL A 183 -9.74 -6.19 7.86
CA VAL A 183 -8.80 -7.10 8.53
C VAL A 183 -7.43 -6.44 8.64
N GLN A 184 -6.87 -6.47 9.85
CA GLN A 184 -5.59 -5.89 10.24
C GLN A 184 -4.67 -7.04 10.68
N ILE A 185 -3.55 -7.26 10.00
CA ILE A 185 -2.73 -8.47 10.11
C ILE A 185 -1.30 -8.10 10.50
N GLY A 186 -0.78 -8.72 11.57
CA GLY A 186 0.59 -8.54 12.01
C GLY A 186 0.77 -7.65 13.23
N ILE A 187 -0.33 -7.19 13.82
CA ILE A 187 -0.37 -6.23 14.93
C ILE A 187 0.44 -6.73 16.11
N ARG A 188 1.36 -5.87 16.61
CA ARG A 188 2.30 -6.22 17.68
C ARG A 188 2.90 -4.99 18.37
N GLY A 189 3.94 -5.23 19.16
CA GLY A 189 4.69 -4.18 19.86
C GLY A 189 4.08 -3.74 21.15
N GLY A 190 4.64 -2.67 21.73
CA GLY A 190 4.17 -2.07 22.97
C GLY A 190 2.98 -1.13 22.73
N ILE A 191 2.10 -1.02 23.73
CA ILE A 191 0.98 -0.09 23.72
C ILE A 191 1.10 0.90 24.86
N ASN A 192 0.66 2.15 24.64
CA ASN A 192 0.70 3.21 25.66
C ASN A 192 -0.47 3.11 26.66
N SER A 193 -1.59 2.52 26.22
CA SER A 193 -2.77 2.27 27.06
C SER A 193 -3.40 0.94 26.68
N ARG A 194 -4.18 0.33 27.60
CA ARG A 194 -4.86 -0.94 27.35
C ARG A 194 -5.91 -0.87 26.23
N ASP A 195 -6.36 0.33 25.93
CA ASP A 195 -7.43 0.67 24.98
C ASP A 195 -6.88 1.28 23.68
N GLN A 196 -5.56 1.24 23.47
CA GLN A 196 -4.94 1.87 22.30
C GLN A 196 -5.55 1.38 20.96
N TRP A 197 -5.98 0.11 20.90
CA TRP A 197 -6.63 -0.48 19.72
C TRP A 197 -8.13 -0.76 19.92
N ALA A 198 -8.75 -0.17 20.99
CA ALA A 198 -10.16 -0.37 21.30
C ALA A 198 -11.07 -0.04 20.11
N PHE A 199 -10.75 1.03 19.36
CA PHE A 199 -11.51 1.43 18.19
C PHE A 199 -11.71 0.28 17.19
N SER A 200 -10.64 -0.44 16.83
CA SER A 200 -10.73 -1.57 15.88
C SER A 200 -11.66 -2.67 16.40
N TYR A 201 -11.53 -3.05 17.68
CA TYR A 201 -12.35 -4.10 18.27
C TYR A 201 -13.81 -3.68 18.46
N GLU A 202 -14.06 -2.46 18.93
CA GLU A 202 -15.40 -1.93 19.20
C GLU A 202 -16.23 -1.76 17.91
N HIS A 203 -15.57 -1.41 16.78
CA HIS A 203 -16.22 -1.31 15.49
C HIS A 203 -16.32 -2.65 14.75
N GLY A 204 -15.74 -3.72 15.30
CA GLY A 204 -15.81 -5.07 14.74
C GLY A 204 -14.84 -5.36 13.60
N MET A 205 -13.73 -4.63 13.52
CA MET A 205 -12.62 -4.99 12.65
C MET A 205 -11.97 -6.30 13.11
N ARG A 206 -11.51 -7.11 12.20
CA ARG A 206 -10.74 -8.33 12.51
C ARG A 206 -9.27 -7.96 12.70
N VAL A 207 -8.81 -7.92 13.93
CA VAL A 207 -7.40 -7.74 14.28
C VAL A 207 -6.76 -9.11 14.47
N ILE A 208 -5.76 -9.45 13.67
CA ILE A 208 -4.94 -10.66 13.78
C ILE A 208 -3.56 -10.22 14.28
N GLN A 209 -3.32 -10.42 15.56
CA GLN A 209 -2.02 -10.14 16.15
C GLN A 209 -0.96 -11.12 15.63
N ILE A 210 0.31 -10.72 15.63
CA ILE A 210 1.39 -11.52 15.05
C ILE A 210 1.48 -12.92 15.66
N HIS A 211 1.34 -13.07 16.97
CA HIS A 211 1.39 -14.37 17.62
C HIS A 211 0.19 -15.27 17.23
N GLU A 212 -1.01 -14.67 17.10
CA GLU A 212 -2.19 -15.37 16.59
C GLU A 212 -1.95 -15.83 15.15
N ALA A 213 -1.36 -14.97 14.30
CA ALA A 213 -1.02 -15.32 12.93
C ALA A 213 -0.06 -16.51 12.85
N HIS A 214 0.94 -16.57 13.73
CA HIS A 214 1.85 -17.71 13.84
C HIS A 214 1.15 -19.00 14.31
N GLU A 215 0.25 -18.90 15.27
CA GLU A 215 -0.53 -20.04 15.75
C GLU A 215 -1.50 -20.57 14.69
N MET A 216 -2.15 -19.68 13.94
CA MET A 216 -3.05 -20.05 12.85
C MET A 216 -2.32 -20.69 11.67
N GLY A 217 -1.12 -20.18 11.35
CA GLY A 217 -0.42 -20.44 10.10
C GLY A 217 -0.96 -19.60 8.93
N LEU A 218 -0.10 -19.31 7.96
CA LEU A 218 -0.40 -18.35 6.88
C LEU A 218 -1.65 -18.70 6.06
N ASP A 219 -1.86 -19.98 5.75
CA ASP A 219 -3.04 -20.40 4.97
C ASP A 219 -4.35 -20.07 5.69
N ALA A 220 -4.40 -20.24 7.01
CA ALA A 220 -5.58 -19.89 7.79
C ALA A 220 -5.76 -18.36 7.94
N VAL A 221 -4.66 -17.61 8.06
CA VAL A 221 -4.69 -16.13 8.06
C VAL A 221 -5.24 -15.61 6.73
N ILE A 222 -4.77 -16.16 5.60
CA ILE A 222 -5.24 -15.83 4.25
C ILE A 222 -6.74 -16.14 4.11
N ALA A 223 -7.14 -17.34 4.53
CA ALA A 223 -8.55 -17.76 4.46
C ALA A 223 -9.45 -16.84 5.31
N GLU A 224 -9.01 -16.47 6.50
CA GLU A 224 -9.73 -15.56 7.39
C GLU A 224 -9.82 -14.15 6.79
N ALA A 225 -8.72 -13.61 6.23
CA ALA A 225 -8.71 -12.31 5.57
C ALA A 225 -9.73 -12.28 4.41
N ARG A 226 -9.72 -13.30 3.57
CA ARG A 226 -10.67 -13.44 2.46
C ARG A 226 -12.12 -13.56 2.93
N ARG A 227 -12.36 -14.30 4.01
CA ARG A 227 -13.69 -14.40 4.64
C ARG A 227 -14.21 -13.05 5.12
N VAL A 228 -13.34 -12.25 5.75
CA VAL A 228 -13.69 -10.92 6.29
C VAL A 228 -14.03 -9.93 5.18
N ILE A 229 -13.17 -9.80 4.17
CA ILE A 229 -13.39 -8.84 3.09
C ILE A 229 -14.57 -9.23 2.18
N GLY A 230 -14.87 -10.52 2.04
CA GLY A 230 -15.89 -11.02 1.12
C GLY A 230 -15.61 -10.64 -0.34
N ASP A 231 -16.67 -10.57 -1.16
CA ASP A 231 -16.57 -10.31 -2.61
C ASP A 231 -16.67 -8.82 -2.97
N GLY A 232 -16.88 -7.95 -1.99
CA GLY A 232 -17.06 -6.52 -2.22
C GLY A 232 -15.74 -5.78 -2.53
N PRO A 233 -15.83 -4.53 -3.02
CA PRO A 233 -14.64 -3.72 -3.28
C PRO A 233 -13.81 -3.57 -2.02
N THR A 234 -12.49 -3.72 -2.17
CA THR A 234 -11.54 -3.76 -1.06
C THR A 234 -10.29 -2.98 -1.40
N TYR A 235 -9.82 -2.16 -0.47
CA TYR A 235 -8.52 -1.49 -0.52
C TYR A 235 -7.47 -2.34 0.17
N PHE A 236 -6.27 -2.43 -0.43
CA PHE A 236 -5.14 -3.15 0.14
C PHE A 236 -4.05 -2.16 0.55
N THR A 237 -3.68 -2.13 1.81
CA THR A 237 -2.57 -1.32 2.31
C THR A 237 -1.50 -2.20 2.96
N PHE A 238 -0.26 -1.89 2.64
CA PHE A 238 0.90 -2.58 3.18
C PHE A 238 1.85 -1.57 3.83
N ASP A 239 1.86 -1.53 5.14
CA ASP A 239 2.92 -0.85 5.88
C ASP A 239 4.16 -1.74 5.91
N ILE A 240 5.31 -1.16 5.56
CA ILE A 240 6.56 -1.92 5.51
C ILE A 240 7.00 -2.40 6.90
N ASP A 241 6.52 -1.77 7.98
CA ASP A 241 6.82 -2.17 9.35
C ASP A 241 6.05 -3.44 9.80
N GLY A 242 5.05 -3.90 9.04
CA GLY A 242 4.48 -5.24 9.16
C GLY A 242 5.53 -6.35 9.04
N ILE A 243 6.62 -6.07 8.30
CA ILE A 243 7.78 -6.94 8.18
C ILE A 243 8.74 -6.70 9.36
N ASP A 244 9.40 -7.77 9.81
CA ASP A 244 10.38 -7.67 10.89
C ASP A 244 11.56 -6.75 10.49
N PRO A 245 12.05 -5.89 11.40
CA PRO A 245 13.20 -5.02 11.13
C PRO A 245 14.49 -5.73 10.73
N ALA A 246 14.60 -7.04 10.93
CA ALA A 246 15.71 -7.83 10.41
C ALA A 246 15.72 -7.85 8.85
N TYR A 247 14.55 -7.64 8.21
CA TYR A 247 14.37 -7.60 6.75
C TYR A 247 14.03 -6.20 6.23
N ALA A 248 13.39 -5.37 7.06
CA ALA A 248 12.95 -4.04 6.68
C ALA A 248 13.20 -3.00 7.80
N PRO A 249 14.48 -2.66 8.08
CA PRO A 249 14.82 -1.72 9.17
C PRO A 249 14.48 -0.26 8.87
N GLY A 250 14.31 0.09 7.60
CA GLY A 250 14.13 1.46 7.13
C GLY A 250 12.71 1.96 7.20
N THR A 251 12.16 2.09 8.40
CA THR A 251 10.81 2.61 8.65
C THR A 251 10.78 3.53 9.87
N GLY A 252 9.68 4.26 10.05
CA GLY A 252 9.50 5.23 11.14
C GLY A 252 9.29 4.57 12.50
N THR A 253 8.49 3.55 12.57
CA THR A 253 8.01 2.88 13.79
C THR A 253 8.20 1.37 13.73
N PRO A 254 9.45 0.87 13.65
CA PRO A 254 9.73 -0.56 13.54
C PRO A 254 9.38 -1.30 14.83
N GLU A 255 8.75 -2.46 14.71
CA GLU A 255 8.43 -3.36 15.81
C GLU A 255 9.07 -4.74 15.56
N ILE A 256 9.76 -5.27 16.57
CA ILE A 256 10.42 -6.59 16.50
C ILE A 256 9.39 -7.72 16.51
N GLY A 257 9.72 -8.85 15.87
CA GLY A 257 8.87 -10.05 15.83
C GLY A 257 7.83 -10.01 14.72
N GLY A 258 8.11 -9.30 13.63
CA GLY A 258 7.24 -9.19 12.46
C GLY A 258 7.32 -10.37 11.49
N PHE A 259 6.60 -10.27 10.37
CA PHE A 259 6.69 -11.25 9.29
C PHE A 259 8.08 -11.24 8.64
N THR A 260 8.54 -12.40 8.20
CA THR A 260 9.66 -12.46 7.25
C THR A 260 9.23 -11.89 5.89
N ALA A 261 10.20 -11.48 5.08
CA ALA A 261 9.91 -11.02 3.72
C ALA A 261 9.21 -12.08 2.85
N LEU A 262 9.46 -13.38 3.11
CA LEU A 262 8.77 -14.47 2.40
C LEU A 262 7.31 -14.60 2.85
N GLU A 263 7.03 -14.57 4.15
CA GLU A 263 5.67 -14.64 4.68
C GLU A 263 4.82 -13.46 4.17
N ALA A 264 5.40 -12.26 4.12
CA ALA A 264 4.75 -11.09 3.56
C ALA A 264 4.36 -11.28 2.08
N GLN A 265 5.27 -11.83 1.25
CA GLN A 265 4.96 -12.18 -0.14
C GLN A 265 3.83 -13.22 -0.24
N LEU A 266 3.84 -14.25 0.63
CA LEU A 266 2.80 -15.29 0.64
C LEU A 266 1.43 -14.72 1.05
N LEU A 267 1.40 -13.80 2.03
CA LEU A 267 0.17 -13.09 2.41
C LEU A 267 -0.41 -12.30 1.24
N VAL A 268 0.43 -11.53 0.53
CA VAL A 268 -0.02 -10.76 -0.65
C VAL A 268 -0.54 -11.70 -1.74
N ARG A 269 0.20 -12.74 -2.11
CA ARG A 269 -0.23 -13.73 -3.12
C ARG A 269 -1.55 -14.42 -2.75
N GLY A 270 -1.76 -14.68 -1.46
CA GLY A 270 -3.00 -15.24 -0.94
C GLY A 270 -4.25 -14.39 -1.18
N MET A 271 -4.08 -13.12 -1.53
CA MET A 271 -5.20 -12.22 -1.87
C MET A 271 -5.59 -12.27 -3.35
N SER A 272 -4.95 -13.12 -4.18
CA SER A 272 -5.37 -13.33 -5.58
C SER A 272 -6.85 -13.69 -5.65
N GLY A 273 -7.59 -13.03 -6.57
CA GLY A 273 -9.04 -13.15 -6.71
C GLY A 273 -9.87 -12.25 -5.77
N ALA A 274 -9.25 -11.47 -4.87
CA ALA A 274 -9.96 -10.42 -4.14
C ALA A 274 -10.33 -9.25 -5.07
N ASN A 275 -11.48 -8.61 -4.81
CA ASN A 275 -11.96 -7.47 -5.61
C ASN A 275 -11.23 -6.18 -5.19
N LEU A 276 -9.94 -6.08 -5.54
CA LEU A 276 -9.11 -4.94 -5.18
C LEU A 276 -9.39 -3.73 -6.07
N ILE A 277 -9.69 -2.59 -5.47
CA ILE A 277 -9.98 -1.32 -6.15
C ILE A 277 -8.84 -0.31 -6.09
N GLY A 278 -7.78 -0.62 -5.40
CA GLY A 278 -6.57 0.16 -5.22
C GLY A 278 -5.70 -0.43 -4.13
N ALA A 279 -4.45 -0.01 -4.10
CA ALA A 279 -3.52 -0.43 -3.05
C ALA A 279 -2.43 0.61 -2.81
N ASP A 280 -1.76 0.49 -1.66
CA ASP A 280 -0.53 1.21 -1.38
C ASP A 280 0.53 0.37 -0.66
N VAL A 281 1.78 0.85 -0.73
CA VAL A 281 2.90 0.44 0.10
C VAL A 281 3.44 1.70 0.76
N VAL A 282 3.49 1.73 2.09
CA VAL A 282 3.80 2.94 2.87
C VAL A 282 4.95 2.74 3.86
N GLU A 283 5.38 3.83 4.48
CA GLU A 283 6.38 3.91 5.57
C GLU A 283 7.80 3.45 5.20
N VAL A 284 8.12 3.28 3.91
CA VAL A 284 9.51 3.08 3.49
C VAL A 284 10.29 4.36 3.72
N SER A 285 11.22 4.35 4.66
CA SER A 285 12.00 5.51 5.11
C SER A 285 13.51 5.36 4.82
N PRO A 286 14.00 5.80 3.65
CA PRO A 286 15.38 5.65 3.22
C PRO A 286 16.45 6.18 4.20
N PRO A 287 16.22 7.26 4.97
CA PRO A 287 17.21 7.70 5.96
C PRO A 287 17.57 6.65 7.03
N PHE A 288 16.70 5.67 7.25
CA PHE A 288 16.92 4.55 8.19
C PHE A 288 17.22 3.22 7.48
N ASP A 289 17.47 3.27 6.17
CA ASP A 289 17.75 2.10 5.31
C ASP A 289 19.13 2.24 4.62
N PRO A 290 20.24 2.13 5.36
CA PRO A 290 21.59 2.40 4.79
C PRO A 290 21.98 1.47 3.65
N SER A 291 21.37 0.30 3.56
CA SER A 291 21.64 -0.71 2.53
C SER A 291 20.66 -0.72 1.38
N GLY A 292 19.56 0.04 1.47
CA GLY A 292 18.46 0.01 0.50
C GLY A 292 17.62 -1.26 0.54
N ILE A 293 17.80 -2.12 1.56
CA ILE A 293 17.10 -3.41 1.65
C ILE A 293 15.61 -3.24 1.92
N THR A 294 15.24 -2.23 2.70
CA THR A 294 13.82 -1.92 2.96
C THR A 294 13.12 -1.44 1.71
N ALA A 295 13.74 -0.53 0.96
CA ALA A 295 13.19 -0.05 -0.30
C ALA A 295 13.13 -1.17 -1.36
N LEU A 296 14.09 -2.10 -1.37
CA LEU A 296 14.04 -3.30 -2.22
C LEU A 296 12.91 -4.23 -1.80
N THR A 297 12.70 -4.40 -0.50
CA THR A 297 11.58 -5.20 0.04
C THR A 297 10.24 -4.54 -0.33
N GLY A 298 10.11 -3.21 -0.14
CA GLY A 298 8.93 -2.45 -0.57
C GLY A 298 8.66 -2.56 -2.07
N ALA A 299 9.71 -2.50 -2.91
CA ALA A 299 9.59 -2.72 -4.35
C ALA A 299 9.12 -4.14 -4.69
N THR A 300 9.59 -5.15 -3.94
CA THR A 300 9.16 -6.54 -4.10
C THR A 300 7.68 -6.71 -3.73
N ILE A 301 7.27 -6.17 -2.57
CA ILE A 301 5.86 -6.18 -2.13
C ILE A 301 4.97 -5.44 -3.13
N MET A 302 5.41 -4.27 -3.62
CA MET A 302 4.68 -3.53 -4.66
C MET A 302 4.47 -4.38 -5.91
N PHE A 303 5.48 -5.14 -6.34
CA PHE A 303 5.35 -6.04 -7.50
C PHE A 303 4.39 -7.21 -7.24
N GLU A 304 4.42 -7.80 -6.05
CA GLU A 304 3.46 -8.84 -5.66
C GLU A 304 2.02 -8.29 -5.66
N ILE A 305 1.82 -7.10 -5.09
CA ILE A 305 0.51 -6.41 -5.10
C ILE A 305 0.10 -6.09 -6.54
N LEU A 306 1.01 -5.62 -7.39
CA LEU A 306 0.72 -5.35 -8.80
C LEU A 306 0.20 -6.58 -9.53
N CYS A 307 0.77 -7.76 -9.27
CA CYS A 307 0.30 -9.02 -9.86
C CYS A 307 -1.15 -9.32 -9.46
N VAL A 308 -1.45 -9.27 -8.16
CA VAL A 308 -2.80 -9.53 -7.62
C VAL A 308 -3.81 -8.47 -8.09
N LEU A 309 -3.41 -7.20 -8.12
CA LEU A 309 -4.25 -6.11 -8.59
C LEU A 309 -4.55 -6.23 -10.08
N ALA A 310 -3.56 -6.63 -10.89
CA ALA A 310 -3.76 -6.84 -12.34
C ALA A 310 -4.74 -7.97 -12.64
N GLU A 311 -4.69 -9.06 -11.86
CA GLU A 311 -5.69 -10.14 -11.94
C GLU A 311 -7.10 -9.62 -11.61
N ALA A 312 -7.24 -8.83 -10.53
CA ALA A 312 -8.51 -8.23 -10.12
C ALA A 312 -9.07 -7.26 -11.17
N VAL A 313 -8.21 -6.43 -11.76
CA VAL A 313 -8.60 -5.47 -12.81
C VAL A 313 -8.99 -6.21 -14.10
N ALA A 314 -8.24 -7.22 -14.50
CA ALA A 314 -8.54 -8.02 -15.69
C ALA A 314 -9.87 -8.79 -15.55
N ALA A 315 -10.14 -9.36 -14.37
CA ALA A 315 -11.39 -10.06 -14.09
C ALA A 315 -12.64 -9.16 -14.19
N ARG A 316 -12.51 -7.86 -13.88
CA ARG A 316 -13.63 -6.90 -14.04
C ARG A 316 -13.92 -6.51 -15.49
N LYS A 317 -13.03 -6.84 -16.43
CA LYS A 317 -13.19 -6.53 -17.86
C LYS A 317 -13.73 -7.73 -18.67
N SER A 318 -13.64 -8.94 -18.10
CA SER A 318 -14.15 -10.17 -18.70
C SER A 318 -15.65 -10.35 -18.42
#